data_a1be1ff7d1bd5df3f0cff1b7488e1eae
#
_entry.id   a1be1ff7d1bd5df3f0cff1b7488e1eae
#
_cell.length_a   1.000
_cell.length_b   1.000
_cell.length_c   1.000
_cell.angle_alpha   90.00
_cell.angle_beta   90.00
_cell.angle_gamma   90.00
#
_symmetry.space_group_name_H-M   'P 1'
#
loop_
_entity.id
_entity.type
_entity.pdbx_description
1 polymer ?
#
loop_
_entity_poly.entity_id
_entity_poly.type
_entity_poly.pdbx_seq_one_letter_code
_entity_poly.pdbx_strand_id
1 'polypeptide(L)'
;MKRFVNPKVGCVAGEKRVKATRKDGAASGGEGMYWKYESCLKKWDAEIYSAMGAAGELFAIRTELYDPMPEDTLLDDFIVSMKMTLKGYVIDYCDTAYARESGSANMKEEEKRKVRIAAGGIQSIGRLKELFNIFKYGILSFQFISHRVLRWSVTPFALFLLFPLNVILLPYRPTFYALLLCIQIAFYAAGIYGYYKATQSVRSKKVYIPYYFLFMNVNVIKGINYLRERKGKSNGAWEKAQRAS
;
A
#
# COMPACT_ATOMS: atom_id res chain seq x y z
N MET A 1 -6.59 12.87 -21.52
CA MET A 1 -7.88 13.46 -21.93
C MET A 1 -8.83 12.46 -22.60
N LYS A 2 -8.38 11.56 -23.51
CA LYS A 2 -9.26 10.58 -24.19
C LYS A 2 -10.10 9.69 -23.24
N ARG A 3 -9.61 9.37 -22.04
CA ARG A 3 -10.32 8.53 -21.05
C ARG A 3 -11.57 9.20 -20.46
N PHE A 4 -11.59 10.54 -20.40
CA PHE A 4 -12.75 11.30 -19.89
C PHE A 4 -13.91 11.43 -20.91
N VAL A 5 -13.79 10.87 -22.12
CA VAL A 5 -14.91 10.74 -23.05
C VAL A 5 -16.01 9.86 -22.43
N ASN A 6 -15.65 8.88 -21.62
CA ASN A 6 -16.62 8.13 -20.81
C ASN A 6 -17.11 9.02 -19.65
N PRO A 7 -18.42 9.38 -19.62
CA PRO A 7 -18.96 10.26 -18.57
C PRO A 7 -18.89 9.64 -17.16
N LYS A 8 -18.78 8.32 -17.03
CA LYS A 8 -18.63 7.63 -15.75
C LYS A 8 -17.22 7.76 -15.14
N VAL A 9 -16.20 8.16 -15.93
CA VAL A 9 -14.86 8.33 -15.44
C VAL A 9 -14.72 9.68 -14.72
N GLY A 10 -14.57 9.66 -13.41
CA GLY A 10 -14.34 10.85 -12.58
C GLY A 10 -12.84 11.13 -12.35
N CYS A 11 -12.02 10.07 -12.32
CA CYS A 11 -10.59 10.15 -12.12
C CYS A 11 -9.86 9.22 -13.10
N VAL A 12 -8.69 9.63 -13.56
CA VAL A 12 -7.76 8.79 -14.32
C VAL A 12 -6.44 8.74 -13.55
N ALA A 13 -6.08 7.57 -13.08
CA ALA A 13 -4.81 7.32 -12.40
C ALA A 13 -3.74 6.88 -13.40
N GLY A 14 -2.59 7.55 -13.40
CA GLY A 14 -1.42 7.15 -14.17
C GLY A 14 -0.58 6.10 -13.43
N GLU A 15 0.39 5.53 -14.16
CA GLU A 15 1.33 4.56 -13.61
C GLU A 15 2.51 5.25 -12.93
N LYS A 16 2.87 4.78 -11.75
CA LYS A 16 4.13 5.15 -11.09
C LYS A 16 5.22 4.16 -11.48
N ARG A 17 6.34 4.66 -12.01
CA ARG A 17 7.54 3.88 -12.32
C ARG A 17 8.71 4.36 -11.48
N VAL A 18 9.29 3.46 -10.70
CA VAL A 18 10.49 3.76 -9.91
C VAL A 18 11.73 3.49 -10.75
N LYS A 19 12.57 4.51 -10.90
CA LYS A 19 13.89 4.37 -11.54
C LYS A 19 14.79 3.53 -10.63
N ALA A 20 15.17 2.35 -11.07
CA ALA A 20 16.21 1.56 -10.41
C ALA A 20 17.57 1.96 -10.97
N THR A 21 18.34 2.73 -10.24
CA THR A 21 19.73 3.04 -10.61
C THR A 21 20.63 1.96 -10.02
N ARG A 22 21.77 1.64 -10.67
CA ARG A 22 22.73 0.63 -10.16
C ARG A 22 23.31 0.98 -8.78
N LYS A 23 23.32 2.27 -8.42
CA LYS A 23 23.75 2.80 -7.11
C LYS A 23 22.65 2.73 -6.04
N ASP A 24 21.39 2.52 -6.43
CA ASP A 24 20.29 2.51 -5.49
C ASP A 24 20.29 1.19 -4.72
N GLY A 25 20.50 1.28 -3.42
CA GLY A 25 20.53 0.14 -2.50
C GLY A 25 19.23 -0.67 -2.46
N ALA A 26 19.10 -1.49 -1.43
CA ALA A 26 17.96 -2.38 -1.21
C ALA A 26 16.59 -1.65 -1.25
N ALA A 27 16.52 -0.38 -0.79
CA ALA A 27 15.28 0.41 -0.74
C ALA A 27 14.62 0.57 -2.11
N SER A 28 15.35 1.06 -3.09
CA SER A 28 14.84 1.32 -4.45
C SER A 28 14.43 0.04 -5.20
N GLY A 29 15.16 -1.06 -4.98
CA GLY A 29 14.83 -2.35 -5.60
C GLY A 29 13.49 -2.91 -5.16
N GLY A 30 13.17 -2.80 -3.86
CA GLY A 30 11.90 -3.25 -3.32
C GLY A 30 10.74 -2.34 -3.65
N GLU A 31 10.99 -1.06 -3.60
CA GLU A 31 9.99 -0.09 -4.02
C GLU A 31 9.60 -0.34 -5.49
N GLY A 32 10.56 -0.56 -6.38
CA GLY A 32 10.26 -0.83 -7.79
C GLY A 32 9.47 -2.11 -8.01
N MET A 33 9.77 -3.19 -7.24
CA MET A 33 9.03 -4.44 -7.32
C MET A 33 7.60 -4.29 -6.76
N TYR A 34 7.46 -3.60 -5.65
CA TYR A 34 6.17 -3.28 -5.07
C TYR A 34 5.28 -2.48 -6.03
N TRP A 35 5.82 -1.46 -6.69
CA TRP A 35 5.04 -0.66 -7.64
C TRP A 35 4.65 -1.41 -8.90
N LYS A 36 5.45 -2.36 -9.37
CA LYS A 36 5.04 -3.28 -10.46
C LYS A 36 3.83 -4.12 -10.06
N TYR A 37 3.86 -4.67 -8.85
CA TYR A 37 2.72 -5.42 -8.30
C TYR A 37 1.48 -4.54 -8.15
N GLU A 38 1.63 -3.35 -7.56
CA GLU A 38 0.53 -2.39 -7.36
C GLU A 38 -0.06 -1.91 -8.69
N SER A 39 0.76 -1.68 -9.72
CA SER A 39 0.31 -1.32 -11.07
C SER A 39 -0.52 -2.42 -11.70
N CYS A 40 -0.10 -3.67 -11.55
CA CYS A 40 -0.85 -4.83 -12.04
C CYS A 40 -2.22 -4.93 -11.36
N LEU A 41 -2.27 -4.77 -10.04
CA LEU A 41 -3.54 -4.77 -9.29
C LEU A 41 -4.45 -3.62 -9.72
N LYS A 42 -3.92 -2.41 -9.87
CA LYS A 42 -4.72 -1.25 -10.32
C LYS A 42 -5.30 -1.46 -11.70
N LYS A 43 -4.55 -2.10 -12.59
CA LYS A 43 -5.03 -2.43 -13.93
C LYS A 43 -6.20 -3.41 -13.86
N TRP A 44 -6.05 -4.50 -13.14
CA TRP A 44 -7.13 -5.49 -12.95
C TRP A 44 -8.34 -4.89 -12.24
N ASP A 45 -8.13 -4.08 -11.22
CA ASP A 45 -9.22 -3.37 -10.54
C ASP A 45 -10.03 -2.50 -11.51
N ALA A 46 -9.34 -1.72 -12.35
CA ALA A 46 -9.98 -0.86 -13.34
C ALA A 46 -10.71 -1.68 -14.43
N GLU A 47 -10.17 -2.84 -14.83
CA GLU A 47 -10.81 -3.75 -15.78
C GLU A 47 -12.07 -4.39 -15.18
N ILE A 48 -12.08 -4.71 -13.88
CA ILE A 48 -13.25 -5.29 -13.20
C ILE A 48 -14.34 -4.22 -12.97
N TYR A 49 -13.97 -3.08 -12.40
CA TYR A 49 -14.88 -1.98 -12.14
C TYR A 49 -14.19 -0.61 -11.99
N SER A 50 -13.32 -0.45 -10.99
CA SER A 50 -12.65 0.82 -10.68
C SER A 50 -11.30 0.58 -10.01
N ALA A 51 -10.26 1.31 -10.41
CA ALA A 51 -9.01 1.27 -9.68
C ALA A 51 -9.20 1.75 -8.22
N MET A 52 -8.46 1.14 -7.29
CA MET A 52 -8.56 1.44 -5.86
C MET A 52 -7.59 2.57 -5.47
N GLY A 53 -7.93 3.79 -5.91
CA GLY A 53 -7.24 5.03 -5.61
C GLY A 53 -6.14 5.39 -6.62
N ALA A 54 -5.92 6.68 -6.78
CA ALA A 54 -4.82 7.23 -7.56
C ALA A 54 -3.53 7.29 -6.74
N ALA A 55 -2.39 7.52 -7.40
CA ALA A 55 -1.11 7.83 -6.78
C ALA A 55 -0.78 9.29 -7.10
N GLY A 56 -0.31 10.03 -6.09
CA GLY A 56 -0.11 11.47 -6.15
C GLY A 56 0.88 11.95 -7.22
N GLU A 57 1.68 11.03 -7.77
CA GLU A 57 2.68 11.36 -8.78
C GLU A 57 2.06 11.73 -10.14
N LEU A 58 0.93 11.10 -10.49
CA LEU A 58 0.22 11.38 -11.74
C LEU A 58 -1.22 10.91 -11.68
N PHE A 59 -2.15 11.84 -11.61
CA PHE A 59 -3.57 11.59 -11.82
C PHE A 59 -4.28 12.85 -12.32
N ALA A 60 -5.42 12.64 -12.91
CA ALA A 60 -6.31 13.71 -13.38
C ALA A 60 -7.72 13.45 -12.87
N ILE A 61 -8.45 14.51 -12.56
CA ILE A 61 -9.83 14.45 -12.05
C ILE A 61 -10.72 15.43 -12.83
N ARG A 62 -12.02 15.19 -12.78
CA ARG A 62 -12.98 16.20 -13.20
C ARG A 62 -13.06 17.28 -12.12
N THR A 63 -12.83 18.53 -12.50
CA THR A 63 -12.75 19.67 -11.57
C THR A 63 -14.05 19.84 -10.79
N GLU A 64 -15.19 19.62 -11.43
CA GLU A 64 -16.52 19.71 -10.84
C GLU A 64 -16.79 18.67 -9.74
N LEU A 65 -15.97 17.61 -9.67
CA LEU A 65 -16.09 16.56 -8.66
C LEU A 65 -15.18 16.78 -7.46
N TYR A 66 -14.29 17.76 -7.52
CA TYR A 66 -13.34 18.03 -6.45
C TYR A 66 -14.06 18.55 -5.19
N ASP A 67 -13.85 17.88 -4.08
CA ASP A 67 -14.27 18.34 -2.75
C ASP A 67 -13.03 18.68 -1.92
N PRO A 68 -13.02 19.84 -1.24
CA PRO A 68 -11.99 20.16 -0.27
C PRO A 68 -11.82 19.07 0.78
N MET A 69 -10.60 18.88 1.23
CA MET A 69 -10.29 17.87 2.24
C MET A 69 -9.86 18.53 3.55
N PRO A 70 -10.05 17.85 4.69
CA PRO A 70 -9.47 18.27 5.95
C PRO A 70 -7.94 18.38 5.86
N GLU A 71 -7.36 19.39 6.48
CA GLU A 71 -5.91 19.67 6.48
C GLU A 71 -5.07 18.54 7.08
N ASP A 72 -5.67 17.74 7.99
CA ASP A 72 -5.03 16.59 8.62
C ASP A 72 -4.97 15.33 7.73
N THR A 73 -5.36 15.43 6.46
CA THR A 73 -5.35 14.30 5.51
C THR A 73 -3.93 13.88 5.18
N LEU A 74 -3.61 12.60 5.44
CA LEU A 74 -2.27 12.04 5.20
C LEU A 74 -2.07 11.49 3.79
N LEU A 75 -3.14 11.01 3.14
CA LEU A 75 -3.16 10.51 1.76
C LEU A 75 -4.24 11.27 0.99
N ASP A 76 -3.90 12.46 0.57
CA ASP A 76 -4.78 13.37 -0.16
C ASP A 76 -5.18 12.82 -1.54
N ASP A 77 -4.21 12.34 -2.31
CA ASP A 77 -4.40 11.70 -3.61
C ASP A 77 -5.39 10.53 -3.57
N PHE A 78 -5.24 9.67 -2.56
CA PHE A 78 -6.11 8.52 -2.37
C PHE A 78 -7.53 8.95 -1.98
N ILE A 79 -7.68 9.89 -1.03
CA ILE A 79 -9.00 10.37 -0.58
C ILE A 79 -9.73 11.11 -1.70
N VAL A 80 -9.05 12.02 -2.42
CA VAL A 80 -9.65 12.75 -3.56
C VAL A 80 -10.20 11.79 -4.59
N SER A 81 -9.37 10.83 -5.02
CA SER A 81 -9.77 9.88 -6.04
C SER A 81 -10.91 8.96 -5.58
N MET A 82 -10.86 8.47 -4.34
CA MET A 82 -11.89 7.57 -3.80
C MET A 82 -13.22 8.27 -3.49
N LYS A 83 -13.21 9.55 -3.12
CA LYS A 83 -14.46 10.33 -2.95
C LYS A 83 -15.29 10.40 -4.23
N MET A 84 -14.67 10.36 -5.39
CA MET A 84 -15.40 10.32 -6.66
C MET A 84 -16.21 9.05 -6.84
N THR A 85 -15.70 7.93 -6.30
CA THR A 85 -16.43 6.66 -6.35
C THR A 85 -17.68 6.66 -5.46
N LEU A 86 -17.67 7.42 -4.35
CA LEU A 86 -18.86 7.64 -3.52
C LEU A 86 -19.96 8.40 -4.27
N LYS A 87 -19.59 9.25 -5.25
CA LYS A 87 -20.51 9.99 -6.13
C LYS A 87 -20.98 9.18 -7.34
N GLY A 88 -20.59 7.89 -7.44
CA GLY A 88 -20.99 6.98 -8.52
C GLY A 88 -20.09 7.01 -9.76
N TYR A 89 -18.95 7.71 -9.70
CA TYR A 89 -17.95 7.69 -10.76
C TYR A 89 -16.93 6.57 -10.54
N VAL A 90 -16.16 6.25 -11.59
CA VAL A 90 -15.08 5.26 -11.52
C VAL A 90 -13.72 5.94 -11.69
N ILE A 91 -12.70 5.28 -11.13
CA ILE A 91 -11.29 5.62 -11.34
C ILE A 91 -10.78 4.70 -12.44
N ASP A 92 -10.44 5.26 -13.60
CA ASP A 92 -9.80 4.53 -14.69
C ASP A 92 -8.28 4.50 -14.50
N TYR A 93 -7.60 3.48 -15.03
CA TYR A 93 -6.15 3.33 -14.94
C TYR A 93 -5.51 3.43 -16.32
N CYS A 94 -4.51 4.30 -16.45
CA CYS A 94 -3.79 4.54 -17.70
C CYS A 94 -2.31 4.18 -17.55
N ASP A 95 -1.92 2.98 -18.00
CA ASP A 95 -0.54 2.46 -17.96
C ASP A 95 0.40 3.11 -18.99
N THR A 96 -0.17 3.77 -20.00
CA THR A 96 0.60 4.52 -21.02
C THR A 96 1.00 5.92 -20.56
N ALA A 97 0.27 6.49 -19.57
CA ALA A 97 0.64 7.72 -18.89
C ALA A 97 1.38 7.38 -17.59
N TYR A 98 2.66 7.70 -17.49
CA TYR A 98 3.45 7.33 -16.33
C TYR A 98 4.35 8.46 -15.82
N ALA A 99 4.50 8.51 -14.48
CA ALA A 99 5.49 9.33 -13.80
C ALA A 99 6.70 8.48 -13.42
N ARG A 100 7.92 9.00 -13.63
CA ARG A 100 9.17 8.38 -13.19
C ARG A 100 9.69 9.08 -11.95
N GLU A 101 9.93 8.31 -10.90
CA GLU A 101 10.51 8.80 -9.66
C GLU A 101 11.75 8.02 -9.26
N SER A 102 12.69 8.69 -8.60
CA SER A 102 13.77 8.02 -7.88
C SER A 102 13.22 7.32 -6.65
N GLY A 103 13.78 6.18 -6.30
CA GLY A 103 13.45 5.48 -5.05
C GLY A 103 13.82 6.29 -3.82
N SER A 104 13.47 5.79 -2.63
CA SER A 104 13.90 6.38 -1.37
C SER A 104 15.42 6.30 -1.22
N ALA A 105 16.05 7.32 -0.66
CA ALA A 105 17.51 7.41 -0.55
C ALA A 105 18.12 6.25 0.26
N ASN A 106 17.42 5.76 1.27
CA ASN A 106 17.82 4.64 2.11
C ASN A 106 16.61 3.98 2.79
N MET A 107 16.85 2.88 3.51
CA MET A 107 15.78 2.13 4.19
C MET A 107 15.08 2.92 5.30
N LYS A 108 15.75 3.88 5.97
CA LYS A 108 15.13 4.72 7.00
C LYS A 108 14.11 5.68 6.38
N GLU A 109 14.46 6.30 5.25
CA GLU A 109 13.55 7.18 4.52
C GLU A 109 12.37 6.41 3.91
N GLU A 110 12.63 5.18 3.42
CA GLU A 110 11.57 4.29 2.97
C GLU A 110 10.63 3.90 4.12
N GLU A 111 11.15 3.64 5.33
CA GLU A 111 10.37 3.36 6.52
C GLU A 111 9.46 4.54 6.90
N LYS A 112 10.02 5.76 7.01
CA LYS A 112 9.24 6.98 7.29
C LYS A 112 8.06 7.10 6.31
N ARG A 113 8.34 6.90 5.03
CA ARG A 113 7.34 6.98 3.97
C ARG A 113 6.26 5.90 4.11
N LYS A 114 6.66 4.63 4.38
CA LYS A 114 5.71 3.52 4.54
C LYS A 114 4.86 3.65 5.79
N VAL A 115 5.42 4.11 6.90
CA VAL A 115 4.68 4.40 8.14
C VAL A 115 3.61 5.46 7.87
N ARG A 116 3.96 6.55 7.16
CA ARG A 116 2.99 7.58 6.80
C ARG A 116 1.89 7.06 5.88
N ILE A 117 2.24 6.30 4.83
CA ILE A 117 1.27 5.70 3.92
C ILE A 117 0.32 4.76 4.67
N ALA A 118 0.84 3.96 5.60
CA ALA A 118 0.04 3.07 6.42
C ALA A 118 -0.91 3.84 7.35
N ALA A 119 -0.41 4.88 8.03
CA ALA A 119 -1.23 5.74 8.88
C ALA A 119 -2.35 6.43 8.08
N GLY A 120 -2.02 6.96 6.91
CA GLY A 120 -2.99 7.57 6.00
C GLY A 120 -3.99 6.57 5.43
N GLY A 121 -3.55 5.33 5.15
CA GLY A 121 -4.44 4.24 4.75
C GLY A 121 -5.47 3.91 5.83
N ILE A 122 -5.05 3.80 7.09
CA ILE A 122 -5.94 3.55 8.22
C ILE A 122 -6.89 4.73 8.44
N GLN A 123 -6.40 5.97 8.34
CA GLN A 123 -7.24 7.17 8.39
C GLN A 123 -8.29 7.15 7.28
N SER A 124 -7.89 6.76 6.08
CA SER A 124 -8.77 6.69 4.91
C SER A 124 -9.87 5.64 5.05
N ILE A 125 -9.62 4.51 5.71
CA ILE A 125 -10.64 3.50 6.03
C ILE A 125 -11.77 4.14 6.84
N GLY A 126 -11.44 4.93 7.87
CA GLY A 126 -12.43 5.63 8.68
C GLY A 126 -13.21 6.71 7.90
N ARG A 127 -12.56 7.41 6.97
CA ARG A 127 -13.17 8.47 6.17
C ARG A 127 -14.05 7.95 5.04
N LEU A 128 -13.75 6.75 4.55
CA LEU A 128 -14.47 6.08 3.47
C LEU A 128 -15.36 4.94 3.97
N LYS A 129 -15.81 5.01 5.23
CA LYS A 129 -16.64 3.97 5.86
C LYS A 129 -17.91 3.63 5.08
N GLU A 130 -18.43 4.56 4.28
CA GLU A 130 -19.60 4.31 3.42
C GLU A 130 -19.36 3.17 2.44
N LEU A 131 -18.11 2.99 1.97
CA LEU A 131 -17.74 1.91 1.05
C LEU A 131 -17.83 0.50 1.67
N PHE A 132 -18.07 0.37 2.98
CA PHE A 132 -18.39 -0.93 3.58
C PHE A 132 -19.79 -1.42 3.26
N ASN A 133 -20.67 -0.55 2.76
CA ASN A 133 -22.01 -0.94 2.38
C ASN A 133 -22.01 -1.67 1.03
N ILE A 134 -21.84 -3.00 1.09
CA ILE A 134 -21.80 -3.87 -0.09
C ILE A 134 -23.11 -3.86 -0.89
N PHE A 135 -24.25 -3.59 -0.24
CA PHE A 135 -25.55 -3.51 -0.91
C PHE A 135 -25.66 -2.22 -1.76
N LYS A 136 -25.01 -1.14 -1.33
CA LYS A 136 -25.03 0.14 -2.07
C LYS A 136 -23.96 0.18 -3.16
N TYR A 137 -22.75 -0.31 -2.87
CA TYR A 137 -21.60 -0.14 -3.76
C TYR A 137 -21.12 -1.42 -4.45
N GLY A 138 -21.68 -2.61 -4.09
CA GLY A 138 -21.43 -3.86 -4.79
C GLY A 138 -19.95 -4.22 -4.92
N ILE A 139 -19.49 -4.39 -6.17
CA ILE A 139 -18.12 -4.76 -6.52
C ILE A 139 -17.10 -3.73 -5.99
N LEU A 140 -17.43 -2.45 -5.99
CA LEU A 140 -16.55 -1.40 -5.44
C LEU A 140 -16.24 -1.64 -3.96
N SER A 141 -17.25 -2.01 -3.14
CA SER A 141 -17.04 -2.38 -1.74
C SER A 141 -16.11 -3.58 -1.62
N PHE A 142 -16.31 -4.61 -2.42
CA PHE A 142 -15.46 -5.80 -2.42
C PHE A 142 -14.01 -5.45 -2.76
N GLN A 143 -13.76 -4.66 -3.81
CA GLN A 143 -12.44 -4.21 -4.19
C GLN A 143 -11.78 -3.36 -3.09
N PHE A 144 -12.54 -2.43 -2.49
CA PHE A 144 -12.05 -1.58 -1.40
C PHE A 144 -11.67 -2.41 -0.16
N ILE A 145 -12.53 -3.34 0.26
CA ILE A 145 -12.28 -4.18 1.42
C ILE A 145 -11.09 -5.10 1.18
N SER A 146 -11.06 -5.83 0.07
CA SER A 146 -10.00 -6.81 -0.22
C SER A 146 -8.63 -6.16 -0.45
N HIS A 147 -8.56 -5.07 -1.22
CA HIS A 147 -7.28 -4.49 -1.62
C HIS A 147 -6.75 -3.43 -0.67
N ARG A 148 -7.63 -2.75 0.10
CA ARG A 148 -7.21 -1.66 0.99
C ARG A 148 -7.45 -1.98 2.46
N VAL A 149 -8.69 -2.32 2.84
CA VAL A 149 -9.03 -2.52 4.24
C VAL A 149 -8.26 -3.69 4.85
N LEU A 150 -8.36 -4.89 4.26
CA LEU A 150 -7.66 -6.08 4.78
C LEU A 150 -6.15 -5.88 4.84
N ARG A 151 -5.56 -5.24 3.85
CA ARG A 151 -4.14 -4.97 3.76
C ARG A 151 -3.62 -4.02 4.84
N TRP A 152 -4.40 -3.01 5.23
CA TRP A 152 -4.00 -2.03 6.24
C TRP A 152 -4.53 -2.35 7.64
N SER A 153 -5.36 -3.37 7.81
CA SER A 153 -5.92 -3.75 9.10
C SER A 153 -5.62 -5.20 9.48
N VAL A 154 -6.15 -6.18 8.76
CA VAL A 154 -6.12 -7.60 9.16
C VAL A 154 -4.80 -8.28 8.84
N THR A 155 -4.28 -8.10 7.61
CA THR A 155 -3.11 -8.84 7.10
C THR A 155 -1.87 -8.74 8.00
N PRO A 156 -1.48 -7.55 8.52
CA PRO A 156 -0.30 -7.44 9.38
C PRO A 156 -0.42 -8.26 10.67
N PHE A 157 -1.60 -8.27 11.27
CA PHE A 157 -1.84 -9.02 12.51
C PHE A 157 -1.97 -10.51 12.25
N ALA A 158 -2.69 -10.91 11.18
CA ALA A 158 -2.84 -12.30 10.79
C ALA A 158 -1.47 -12.96 10.51
N LEU A 159 -0.55 -12.24 9.87
CA LEU A 159 0.79 -12.75 9.60
C LEU A 159 1.51 -13.21 10.87
N PHE A 160 1.47 -12.39 11.93
CA PHE A 160 2.12 -12.74 13.20
C PHE A 160 1.31 -13.74 14.02
N LEU A 161 -0.04 -13.69 13.94
CA LEU A 161 -0.92 -14.61 14.66
C LEU A 161 -0.86 -16.04 14.11
N LEU A 162 -0.56 -16.22 12.83
CA LEU A 162 -0.39 -17.55 12.23
C LEU A 162 0.70 -18.38 12.91
N PHE A 163 1.73 -17.76 13.48
CA PHE A 163 2.81 -18.49 14.16
C PHE A 163 2.32 -19.21 15.43
N PRO A 164 1.79 -18.53 16.44
CA PRO A 164 1.25 -19.23 17.62
C PRO A 164 0.09 -20.16 17.26
N LEU A 165 -0.73 -19.83 16.28
CA LEU A 165 -1.81 -20.70 15.83
C LEU A 165 -1.29 -22.03 15.30
N ASN A 166 -0.22 -22.02 14.47
CA ASN A 166 0.41 -23.24 13.98
C ASN A 166 0.97 -24.10 15.11
N VAL A 167 1.56 -23.47 16.16
CA VAL A 167 2.05 -24.19 17.34
C VAL A 167 0.91 -24.85 18.12
N ILE A 168 -0.18 -24.13 18.34
CA ILE A 168 -1.37 -24.64 19.05
C ILE A 168 -2.03 -25.81 18.29
N LEU A 169 -2.03 -25.76 16.98
CA LEU A 169 -2.65 -26.78 16.14
C LEU A 169 -1.75 -28.02 15.90
N LEU A 170 -0.49 -27.97 16.30
CA LEU A 170 0.46 -29.07 16.11
C LEU A 170 -0.02 -30.43 16.64
N PRO A 171 -0.66 -30.52 17.83
CA PRO A 171 -1.14 -31.82 18.36
C PRO A 171 -2.25 -32.47 17.51
N TYR A 172 -3.05 -31.68 16.78
CA TYR A 172 -4.19 -32.19 16.01
C TYR A 172 -3.79 -32.87 14.68
N ARG A 173 -2.78 -32.33 13.99
CA ARG A 173 -2.23 -32.88 12.74
C ARG A 173 -0.72 -32.62 12.68
N PRO A 174 0.11 -33.41 13.42
CA PRO A 174 1.52 -33.09 13.64
C PRO A 174 2.32 -32.87 12.37
N THR A 175 2.23 -33.80 11.41
CA THR A 175 3.00 -33.71 10.15
C THR A 175 2.66 -32.47 9.33
N PHE A 176 1.36 -32.16 9.21
CA PHE A 176 0.90 -31.03 8.41
C PHE A 176 1.30 -29.68 9.04
N TYR A 177 1.00 -29.49 10.33
CA TYR A 177 1.31 -28.24 11.00
C TYR A 177 2.81 -28.07 11.28
N ALA A 178 3.57 -29.16 11.46
CA ALA A 178 5.02 -29.07 11.53
C ALA A 178 5.64 -28.60 10.21
N LEU A 179 5.14 -29.09 9.06
CA LEU A 179 5.59 -28.63 7.75
C LEU A 179 5.28 -27.13 7.56
N LEU A 180 4.07 -26.70 7.89
CA LEU A 180 3.70 -25.28 7.81
C LEU A 180 4.56 -24.42 8.74
N LEU A 181 4.84 -24.89 9.95
CA LEU A 181 5.69 -24.19 10.92
C LEU A 181 7.13 -24.06 10.40
N CYS A 182 7.70 -25.13 9.84
CA CYS A 182 9.03 -25.09 9.22
C CYS A 182 9.10 -24.06 8.06
N ILE A 183 8.09 -24.04 7.17
CA ILE A 183 8.01 -23.07 6.07
C ILE A 183 7.92 -21.64 6.65
N GLN A 184 7.12 -21.44 7.68
CA GLN A 184 6.94 -20.14 8.31
C GLN A 184 8.20 -19.66 9.01
N ILE A 185 8.89 -20.53 9.75
CA ILE A 185 10.20 -20.23 10.38
C ILE A 185 11.23 -19.87 9.31
N ALA A 186 11.31 -20.66 8.23
CA ALA A 186 12.22 -20.39 7.13
C ALA A 186 11.93 -19.02 6.47
N PHE A 187 10.64 -18.67 6.30
CA PHE A 187 10.23 -17.37 5.77
C PHE A 187 10.65 -16.21 6.69
N TYR A 188 10.41 -16.32 8.01
CA TYR A 188 10.82 -15.28 8.96
C TYR A 188 12.34 -15.17 9.08
N ALA A 189 13.06 -16.30 9.11
CA ALA A 189 14.51 -16.31 9.11
C ALA A 189 15.09 -15.65 7.85
N ALA A 190 14.53 -15.95 6.68
CA ALA A 190 14.90 -15.30 5.42
C ALA A 190 14.63 -13.80 5.45
N GLY A 191 13.52 -13.36 6.06
CA GLY A 191 13.18 -11.95 6.23
C GLY A 191 14.16 -11.22 7.16
N ILE A 192 14.52 -11.81 8.31
CA ILE A 192 15.51 -11.27 9.26
C ILE A 192 16.89 -11.19 8.60
N TYR A 193 17.30 -12.24 7.91
CA TYR A 193 18.56 -12.24 7.17
C TYR A 193 18.58 -11.18 6.06
N GLY A 194 17.45 -11.00 5.37
CA GLY A 194 17.30 -9.95 4.37
C GLY A 194 17.40 -8.55 4.97
N TYR A 195 16.86 -8.32 6.18
CA TYR A 195 17.03 -7.08 6.93
C TYR A 195 18.50 -6.80 7.22
N TYR A 196 19.23 -7.79 7.74
CA TYR A 196 20.66 -7.66 8.02
C TYR A 196 21.47 -7.32 6.75
N LYS A 197 21.18 -7.98 5.63
CA LYS A 197 21.81 -7.66 4.33
C LYS A 197 21.45 -6.26 3.83
N ALA A 198 20.21 -5.83 4.01
CA ALA A 198 19.76 -4.50 3.59
C ALA A 198 20.42 -3.39 4.39
N THR A 199 20.69 -3.60 5.69
CA THR A 199 21.43 -2.63 6.53
C THR A 199 22.90 -2.48 6.09
N GLN A 200 23.48 -3.53 5.50
CA GLN A 200 24.84 -3.52 4.92
C GLN A 200 24.87 -3.03 3.45
N SER A 201 23.76 -2.52 2.92
CA SER A 201 23.62 -2.12 1.51
C SER A 201 23.89 -3.25 0.50
N VAL A 202 23.89 -4.50 0.93
CA VAL A 202 24.11 -5.67 0.10
C VAL A 202 22.78 -6.15 -0.51
N ARG A 203 22.70 -6.18 -1.83
CA ARG A 203 21.50 -6.59 -2.57
C ARG A 203 21.46 -8.11 -2.77
N SER A 204 20.55 -8.80 -2.08
CA SER A 204 20.29 -10.23 -2.30
C SER A 204 18.86 -10.43 -2.78
N LYS A 205 18.68 -10.75 -4.07
CA LYS A 205 17.36 -10.92 -4.68
C LYS A 205 16.50 -11.99 -4.00
N LYS A 206 17.10 -13.09 -3.54
CA LYS A 206 16.37 -14.25 -3.00
C LYS A 206 15.70 -13.99 -1.65
N VAL A 207 16.39 -13.28 -0.74
CA VAL A 207 15.86 -12.98 0.61
C VAL A 207 15.18 -11.62 0.70
N TYR A 208 15.23 -10.86 -0.38
CA TYR A 208 14.66 -9.53 -0.41
C TYR A 208 13.11 -9.54 -0.38
N ILE A 209 12.48 -10.51 -1.02
CA ILE A 209 11.00 -10.62 -1.04
C ILE A 209 10.45 -10.88 0.37
N PRO A 210 10.89 -11.91 1.11
CA PRO A 210 10.47 -12.12 2.50
C PRO A 210 10.74 -10.91 3.39
N TYR A 211 11.93 -10.30 3.25
CA TYR A 211 12.29 -9.10 4.02
C TYR A 211 11.32 -7.95 3.75
N TYR A 212 11.13 -7.59 2.48
CA TYR A 212 10.29 -6.43 2.14
C TYR A 212 8.82 -6.66 2.49
N PHE A 213 8.34 -7.88 2.40
CA PHE A 213 7.00 -8.26 2.84
C PHE A 213 6.83 -8.07 4.35
N LEU A 214 7.76 -8.56 5.16
CA LEU A 214 7.74 -8.33 6.62
C LEU A 214 7.87 -6.84 6.95
N PHE A 215 8.79 -6.14 6.30
CA PHE A 215 8.99 -4.70 6.44
C PHE A 215 7.71 -3.91 6.21
N MET A 216 6.97 -4.22 5.13
CA MET A 216 5.70 -3.57 4.84
C MET A 216 4.66 -3.79 5.94
N ASN A 217 4.53 -5.02 6.44
CA ASN A 217 3.55 -5.35 7.48
C ASN A 217 3.91 -4.74 8.85
N VAL A 218 5.19 -4.74 9.23
CA VAL A 218 5.66 -4.05 10.44
C VAL A 218 5.38 -2.54 10.36
N ASN A 219 5.58 -1.93 9.20
CA ASN A 219 5.31 -0.51 9.02
C ASN A 219 3.82 -0.16 9.08
N VAL A 220 2.91 -1.08 8.80
CA VAL A 220 1.48 -0.87 9.06
C VAL A 220 1.23 -0.76 10.57
N ILE A 221 1.81 -1.65 11.38
CA ILE A 221 1.67 -1.58 12.85
C ILE A 221 2.27 -0.27 13.40
N LYS A 222 3.45 0.13 12.91
CA LYS A 222 4.05 1.44 13.25
C LYS A 222 3.15 2.60 12.82
N GLY A 223 2.48 2.49 11.67
CA GLY A 223 1.52 3.49 11.17
C GLY A 223 0.31 3.66 12.07
N ILE A 224 -0.19 2.58 12.69
CA ILE A 224 -1.28 2.65 13.69
C ILE A 224 -0.82 3.48 14.90
N ASN A 225 0.36 3.20 15.43
CA ASN A 225 0.92 3.93 16.56
C ASN A 225 1.15 5.40 16.23
N TYR A 226 1.74 5.68 15.07
CA TYR A 226 1.93 7.04 14.56
C TYR A 226 0.60 7.82 14.48
N LEU A 227 -0.47 7.18 13.98
CA LEU A 227 -1.78 7.81 13.90
C LEU A 227 -2.39 8.07 15.29
N ARG A 228 -2.16 7.18 16.27
CA ARG A 228 -2.61 7.35 17.65
C ARG A 228 -1.92 8.52 18.34
N GLU A 229 -0.60 8.63 18.20
CA GLU A 229 0.21 9.70 18.79
C GLU A 229 -0.12 11.08 18.19
N ARG A 230 -0.61 11.11 16.96
CA ARG A 230 -0.98 12.33 16.25
C ARG A 230 -2.40 12.80 16.55
N LYS A 231 -3.26 11.95 17.11
CA LYS A 231 -4.61 12.37 17.56
C LYS A 231 -4.49 13.47 18.60
N GLY A 232 -4.91 14.71 18.25
CA GLY A 232 -4.88 15.88 19.11
C GLY A 232 -3.75 16.88 18.80
N LYS A 233 -2.84 16.61 17.88
CA LYS A 233 -1.83 17.57 17.42
C LYS A 233 -2.26 18.18 16.09
N SER A 234 -2.65 19.45 16.09
CA SER A 234 -3.23 20.13 14.92
C SER A 234 -2.24 20.52 13.82
N ASN A 235 -0.96 20.24 13.97
CA ASN A 235 0.04 20.65 12.98
C ASN A 235 0.20 19.61 11.87
N GLY A 236 -0.46 19.89 10.73
CA GLY A 236 -0.45 19.08 9.51
C GLY A 236 0.91 18.86 8.83
N ALA A 237 1.95 19.61 9.23
CA ALA A 237 3.29 19.47 8.66
C ALA A 237 3.95 18.15 9.06
N TRP A 238 4.26 17.32 8.08
CA TRP A 238 5.05 16.11 8.24
C TRP A 238 6.37 16.24 7.47
N GLU A 239 7.39 15.58 7.99
CA GLU A 239 8.72 15.62 7.40
C GLU A 239 8.75 14.83 6.09
N LYS A 240 9.14 15.47 4.99
CA LYS A 240 9.24 14.84 3.67
C LYS A 240 10.40 13.83 3.64
N ALA A 241 10.14 12.59 3.25
CA ALA A 241 11.19 11.58 3.06
C ALA A 241 12.14 11.99 1.92
N GLN A 242 13.43 11.79 2.15
CA GLN A 242 14.45 12.12 1.14
C GLN A 242 14.45 11.08 0.01
N ARG A 243 14.61 11.57 -1.23
CA ARG A 243 14.76 10.76 -2.44
C ARG A 243 16.23 10.54 -2.76
N ALA A 244 16.53 9.43 -3.43
CA ALA A 244 17.87 9.24 -4.01
C ALA A 244 18.08 10.27 -5.14
N SER A 245 19.23 10.92 -5.12
CA SER A 245 19.69 11.86 -6.15
C SER A 245 20.16 11.16 -7.41
#